data_9f4b60ec7dacf8ebfb76819c0e364f43
#
_entry.id   9f4b60ec7dacf8ebfb76819c0e364f43
#
_cell.length_a   1.000
_cell.length_b   1.000
_cell.length_c   1.000
_cell.angle_alpha   90.00
_cell.angle_beta   90.00
_cell.angle_gamma   90.00
#
_symmetry.space_group_name_H-M   'P 1'
#
loop_
_entity.id
_entity.type
_entity.pdbx_description
1 polymer ?
#
loop_
_entity_poly.entity_id
_entity_poly.type
_entity_poly.pdbx_seq_one_letter_code
_entity_poly.pdbx_strand_id
1 'polypeptide(L)'
;MKQRLIFLSALLVWSLATYAQQTIQYPYNPDVDNDEYIATTDLAGFLAQFGQDFQPTPVLIDSVDLLSVIQMMQSQITALQSQVASLEASIVPGLGDYVSVDDSAHTVLVSGANLQVVNGTDNQTQGNSLGNVVVGYNPVDSVEQYALRTGSHNLVVGSSQIFNGSCNIIGGKSNQTQGIYGIVTGEYNEFSGLGGGMIGGRYNVNSLADGATLGGRNNTIDSDGGAIVGGQNSIVLGFSCVSIGAYASTIDAGTYFSSVLGGRNSLIQSDMTGNNWHATLVGTDGSILAPNEEYGTMILGSQGRTFYSTVDPLRHIQFGPLQ
;
A
#
# COMPACT_ATOMS: atom_id res chain seq x y z
N MET A 1 -10.54 -22.27 -3.06
CA MET A 1 -9.37 -23.16 -3.10
C MET A 1 -9.56 -24.47 -2.32
N LYS A 2 -10.05 -24.47 -1.08
CA LYS A 2 -10.24 -25.68 -0.26
C LYS A 2 -11.08 -26.81 -0.91
N GLN A 3 -12.13 -26.48 -1.65
CA GLN A 3 -12.98 -27.49 -2.32
C GLN A 3 -12.30 -28.22 -3.49
N ARG A 4 -11.36 -27.57 -4.20
CA ARG A 4 -10.62 -28.22 -5.29
C ARG A 4 -9.55 -29.18 -4.81
N LEU A 5 -8.97 -28.93 -3.64
CA LEU A 5 -7.97 -29.83 -3.04
C LEU A 5 -8.62 -31.14 -2.54
N ILE A 6 -9.84 -31.06 -2.00
CA ILE A 6 -10.59 -32.23 -1.51
C ILE A 6 -10.99 -33.13 -2.68
N PHE A 7 -11.37 -32.56 -3.82
CA PHE A 7 -11.68 -33.37 -5.02
C PHE A 7 -10.45 -34.07 -5.60
N LEU A 8 -9.28 -33.42 -5.59
CA LEU A 8 -8.03 -34.05 -6.08
C LEU A 8 -7.57 -35.20 -5.17
N SER A 9 -7.68 -35.02 -3.85
CA SER A 9 -7.33 -36.09 -2.89
C SER A 9 -8.31 -37.25 -2.95
N ALA A 10 -9.60 -37.02 -3.15
CA ALA A 10 -10.58 -38.08 -3.33
C ALA A 10 -10.37 -38.88 -4.64
N LEU A 11 -9.98 -38.22 -5.73
CA LEU A 11 -9.65 -38.89 -6.99
C LEU A 11 -8.38 -39.74 -6.86
N LEU A 12 -7.37 -39.26 -6.11
CA LEU A 12 -6.12 -40.02 -5.88
C LEU A 12 -6.34 -41.25 -5.02
N VAL A 13 -7.19 -41.18 -3.98
CA VAL A 13 -7.53 -42.32 -3.11
C VAL A 13 -8.37 -43.36 -3.86
N TRP A 14 -9.24 -42.90 -4.78
CA TRP A 14 -10.04 -43.84 -5.57
C TRP A 14 -9.19 -44.59 -6.63
N SER A 15 -8.16 -43.97 -7.19
CA SER A 15 -7.23 -44.62 -8.10
C SER A 15 -6.35 -45.68 -7.39
N LEU A 16 -6.02 -45.46 -6.10
CA LEU A 16 -5.24 -46.43 -5.30
C LEU A 16 -6.07 -47.62 -4.84
N ALA A 17 -7.39 -47.46 -4.67
CA ALA A 17 -8.26 -48.56 -4.21
C ALA A 17 -8.54 -49.62 -5.30
N THR A 18 -8.33 -49.33 -6.59
CA THR A 18 -8.55 -50.25 -7.69
C THR A 18 -7.35 -51.16 -7.98
N TYR A 19 -6.20 -50.92 -7.36
CA TYR A 19 -4.99 -51.76 -7.55
C TYR A 19 -4.84 -52.94 -6.55
N ALA A 20 -5.87 -53.22 -5.76
CA ALA A 20 -5.74 -54.15 -4.63
C ALA A 20 -5.78 -55.66 -5.02
N GLN A 21 -6.00 -56.01 -6.27
CA GLN A 21 -5.92 -57.41 -6.73
C GLN A 21 -5.38 -57.47 -8.15
N GLN A 22 -4.06 -57.35 -8.30
CA GLN A 22 -3.41 -57.60 -9.58
C GLN A 22 -3.12 -59.09 -9.72
N THR A 23 -3.74 -59.73 -10.69
CA THR A 23 -3.44 -61.11 -11.03
C THR A 23 -2.29 -61.14 -12.03
N ILE A 24 -1.12 -61.63 -11.61
CA ILE A 24 0.03 -61.81 -12.51
C ILE A 24 -0.13 -63.14 -13.24
N GLN A 25 -0.27 -63.07 -14.55
CA GLN A 25 -0.34 -64.23 -15.38
C GLN A 25 1.07 -64.55 -15.96
N TYR A 26 1.62 -65.65 -15.59
CA TYR A 26 2.96 -66.07 -16.07
C TYR A 26 2.89 -66.66 -17.49
N PRO A 27 3.91 -66.43 -18.32
CA PRO A 27 3.92 -66.88 -19.73
C PRO A 27 4.02 -68.37 -19.90
N TYR A 28 4.43 -69.07 -18.85
CA TYR A 28 4.50 -70.57 -18.84
C TYR A 28 4.22 -71.06 -17.44
N ASN A 29 3.26 -71.99 -17.32
CA ASN A 29 3.01 -72.71 -16.10
C ASN A 29 3.49 -74.18 -16.36
N PRO A 30 4.51 -74.64 -15.63
CA PRO A 30 4.97 -76.00 -15.78
C PRO A 30 3.97 -77.08 -15.26
N ASP A 31 3.04 -76.67 -14.40
CA ASP A 31 1.87 -77.43 -13.97
C ASP A 31 0.71 -77.09 -14.93
N VAL A 32 0.60 -77.89 -16.01
CA VAL A 32 -0.31 -77.59 -17.13
C VAL A 32 -1.77 -77.92 -16.76
N ASP A 33 -2.00 -78.87 -15.88
CA ASP A 33 -3.32 -79.27 -15.41
C ASP A 33 -3.75 -78.62 -14.10
N ASN A 34 -2.87 -77.83 -13.48
CA ASN A 34 -3.08 -77.06 -12.24
C ASN A 34 -3.44 -77.91 -11.04
N ASP A 35 -2.82 -79.09 -10.94
CA ASP A 35 -3.02 -80.06 -9.83
C ASP A 35 -2.02 -79.86 -8.68
N GLU A 36 -1.18 -78.82 -8.76
CA GLU A 36 -0.12 -78.42 -7.82
C GLU A 36 1.09 -79.38 -7.80
N TYR A 37 1.16 -80.37 -8.73
CA TYR A 37 2.30 -81.26 -8.90
C TYR A 37 2.80 -81.19 -10.33
N ILE A 38 4.12 -81.20 -10.50
CA ILE A 38 4.74 -81.39 -11.82
C ILE A 38 4.95 -82.87 -12.05
N ALA A 39 4.05 -83.54 -12.81
CA ALA A 39 3.95 -84.96 -13.04
C ALA A 39 4.14 -85.28 -14.54
N THR A 40 3.79 -86.58 -14.91
CA THR A 40 3.92 -87.04 -16.28
C THR A 40 2.96 -86.36 -17.27
N THR A 41 1.82 -85.88 -16.78
CA THR A 41 0.85 -85.10 -17.56
C THR A 41 1.41 -83.79 -18.00
N ASP A 42 2.12 -83.08 -17.13
CA ASP A 42 2.78 -81.78 -17.38
C ASP A 42 3.96 -81.98 -18.35
N LEU A 43 4.72 -83.10 -18.18
CA LEU A 43 5.78 -83.42 -19.11
C LEU A 43 5.26 -83.71 -20.50
N ALA A 44 4.09 -84.37 -20.64
CA ALA A 44 3.47 -84.61 -21.93
C ALA A 44 3.03 -83.32 -22.60
N GLY A 45 2.51 -82.32 -21.82
CA GLY A 45 2.18 -80.98 -22.28
C GLY A 45 3.42 -80.21 -22.78
N PHE A 46 4.52 -80.30 -22.06
CA PHE A 46 5.81 -79.72 -22.46
C PHE A 46 6.36 -80.35 -23.75
N LEU A 47 6.33 -81.72 -23.83
CA LEU A 47 6.80 -82.43 -25.00
C LEU A 47 5.97 -82.18 -26.26
N ALA A 48 4.68 -81.91 -26.13
CA ALA A 48 3.81 -81.49 -27.25
C ALA A 48 4.21 -80.17 -27.89
N GLN A 49 4.87 -79.32 -27.11
CA GLN A 49 5.41 -78.02 -27.59
C GLN A 49 6.87 -78.06 -28.02
N PHE A 50 7.55 -79.18 -27.75
CA PHE A 50 8.95 -79.37 -28.07
C PHE A 50 9.19 -79.42 -29.59
N GLY A 51 10.05 -78.48 -30.09
CA GLY A 51 10.32 -78.29 -31.50
C GLY A 51 9.39 -77.33 -32.23
N GLN A 52 8.45 -76.73 -31.53
CA GLN A 52 7.67 -75.59 -32.06
C GLN A 52 8.45 -74.26 -31.85
N ASP A 53 8.17 -73.26 -32.69
CA ASP A 53 8.71 -71.94 -32.50
C ASP A 53 8.20 -71.37 -31.17
N PHE A 54 9.13 -71.03 -30.26
CA PHE A 54 8.78 -70.45 -29.00
C PHE A 54 8.36 -69.00 -29.22
N GLN A 55 7.08 -68.69 -29.01
CA GLN A 55 6.54 -67.34 -28.94
C GLN A 55 6.33 -67.02 -27.45
N PRO A 56 7.21 -66.21 -26.86
CA PRO A 56 7.04 -65.83 -25.46
C PRO A 56 5.73 -65.07 -25.28
N THR A 57 4.87 -65.61 -24.44
CA THR A 57 3.63 -64.87 -24.05
C THR A 57 4.03 -63.70 -23.13
N PRO A 58 3.55 -62.51 -23.37
CA PRO A 58 3.86 -61.41 -22.48
C PRO A 58 3.33 -61.63 -21.07
N VAL A 59 4.08 -61.21 -20.05
CA VAL A 59 3.62 -61.27 -18.66
C VAL A 59 2.51 -60.22 -18.53
N LEU A 60 1.32 -60.67 -18.16
CA LEU A 60 0.15 -59.81 -18.03
C LEU A 60 -0.12 -59.46 -16.56
N ILE A 61 -0.47 -58.20 -16.31
CA ILE A 61 -1.02 -57.70 -15.06
C ILE A 61 -2.43 -57.19 -15.37
N ASP A 62 -3.44 -57.83 -14.79
CA ASP A 62 -4.86 -57.55 -15.07
C ASP A 62 -5.17 -57.44 -16.60
N SER A 63 -4.68 -58.43 -17.36
CA SER A 63 -4.81 -58.55 -18.81
C SER A 63 -4.08 -57.45 -19.62
N VAL A 64 -3.21 -56.65 -18.99
CA VAL A 64 -2.35 -55.67 -19.65
C VAL A 64 -0.90 -56.18 -19.62
N ASP A 65 -0.21 -56.04 -20.75
CA ASP A 65 1.20 -56.42 -20.85
C ASP A 65 2.06 -55.58 -19.85
N LEU A 66 2.91 -56.28 -19.09
CA LEU A 66 3.79 -55.69 -18.07
C LEU A 66 4.64 -54.55 -18.64
N LEU A 67 5.14 -54.69 -19.88
CA LEU A 67 5.92 -53.64 -20.53
C LEU A 67 5.09 -52.37 -20.71
N SER A 68 3.84 -52.54 -21.12
CA SER A 68 2.90 -51.40 -21.28
C SER A 68 2.61 -50.73 -19.93
N VAL A 69 2.46 -51.48 -18.84
CA VAL A 69 2.30 -50.93 -17.48
C VAL A 69 3.52 -50.14 -17.06
N ILE A 70 4.73 -50.67 -17.28
CA ILE A 70 5.99 -50.00 -16.98
C ILE A 70 6.12 -48.68 -17.78
N GLN A 71 5.81 -48.71 -19.06
CA GLN A 71 5.84 -47.52 -19.93
C GLN A 71 4.84 -46.43 -19.45
N MET A 72 3.65 -46.87 -19.05
CA MET A 72 2.63 -45.95 -18.48
C MET A 72 3.12 -45.35 -17.17
N MET A 73 3.70 -46.15 -16.27
CA MET A 73 4.28 -45.62 -15.02
C MET A 73 5.43 -44.63 -15.27
N GLN A 74 6.32 -44.93 -16.24
CA GLN A 74 7.39 -44.01 -16.63
C GLN A 74 6.85 -42.71 -17.18
N SER A 75 5.81 -42.74 -17.98
CA SER A 75 5.13 -41.53 -18.50
C SER A 75 4.51 -40.71 -17.37
N GLN A 76 3.88 -41.37 -16.39
CA GLN A 76 3.32 -40.69 -15.21
C GLN A 76 4.42 -40.06 -14.35
N ILE A 77 5.53 -40.79 -14.12
CA ILE A 77 6.68 -40.25 -13.37
C ILE A 77 7.24 -39.01 -14.08
N THR A 78 7.42 -39.06 -15.40
CA THR A 78 7.90 -37.91 -16.18
C THR A 78 6.93 -36.70 -16.10
N ALA A 79 5.62 -36.96 -16.16
CA ALA A 79 4.62 -35.94 -16.00
C ALA A 79 4.64 -35.30 -14.60
N LEU A 80 4.77 -36.12 -13.55
CA LEU A 80 4.90 -35.66 -12.17
C LEU A 80 6.18 -34.85 -11.96
N GLN A 81 7.32 -35.30 -12.52
CA GLN A 81 8.58 -34.57 -12.47
C GLN A 81 8.46 -33.18 -13.14
N SER A 82 7.77 -33.11 -14.29
CA SER A 82 7.48 -31.83 -14.96
C SER A 82 6.59 -30.92 -14.11
N GLN A 83 5.60 -31.47 -13.42
CA GLN A 83 4.74 -30.71 -12.51
C GLN A 83 5.52 -30.19 -11.30
N VAL A 84 6.39 -31.01 -10.71
CA VAL A 84 7.26 -30.60 -9.60
C VAL A 84 8.20 -29.47 -10.05
N ALA A 85 8.87 -29.63 -11.18
CA ALA A 85 9.75 -28.58 -11.73
C ALA A 85 9.00 -27.26 -12.01
N SER A 86 7.75 -27.35 -12.50
CA SER A 86 6.90 -26.17 -12.70
C SER A 86 6.50 -25.50 -11.38
N LEU A 87 6.19 -26.31 -10.35
CA LEU A 87 5.89 -25.79 -9.01
C LEU A 87 7.13 -25.14 -8.38
N GLU A 88 8.28 -25.78 -8.45
CA GLU A 88 9.56 -25.24 -7.96
C GLU A 88 9.93 -23.93 -8.67
N ALA A 89 9.71 -23.84 -9.98
CA ALA A 89 9.95 -22.61 -10.75
C ALA A 89 8.98 -21.47 -10.37
N SER A 90 7.81 -21.78 -9.80
CA SER A 90 6.84 -20.79 -9.34
C SER A 90 7.10 -20.30 -7.91
N ILE A 91 7.97 -20.97 -7.17
CA ILE A 91 8.38 -20.59 -5.83
C ILE A 91 9.52 -19.56 -5.95
N VAL A 92 9.41 -18.43 -5.24
CA VAL A 92 10.52 -17.49 -5.11
C VAL A 92 11.59 -18.12 -4.21
N PRO A 93 12.78 -18.48 -4.73
CA PRO A 93 13.81 -19.13 -3.92
C PRO A 93 14.21 -18.26 -2.72
N GLY A 94 14.32 -18.87 -1.54
CA GLY A 94 14.70 -18.20 -0.30
C GLY A 94 13.61 -17.37 0.35
N LEU A 95 12.41 -17.22 -0.24
CA LEU A 95 11.32 -16.47 0.40
C LEU A 95 10.92 -17.08 1.74
N GLY A 96 10.91 -18.41 1.84
CA GLY A 96 10.55 -19.14 3.06
C GLY A 96 11.51 -18.91 4.24
N ASP A 97 12.73 -18.44 3.98
CA ASP A 97 13.69 -18.11 5.03
C ASP A 97 13.30 -16.83 5.79
N TYR A 98 12.53 -15.96 5.14
CA TYR A 98 12.14 -14.65 5.67
C TYR A 98 10.65 -14.47 5.88
N VAL A 99 9.81 -15.25 5.19
CA VAL A 99 8.34 -15.12 5.25
C VAL A 99 7.72 -16.39 5.77
N SER A 100 6.98 -16.28 6.84
CA SER A 100 6.19 -17.39 7.42
C SER A 100 4.73 -16.99 7.62
N VAL A 101 3.86 -18.01 7.71
CA VAL A 101 2.43 -17.83 7.95
C VAL A 101 2.07 -18.55 9.25
N ASP A 102 1.48 -17.83 10.19
CA ASP A 102 0.80 -18.38 11.35
C ASP A 102 -0.71 -18.44 11.06
N ASP A 103 -1.20 -19.63 10.76
CA ASP A 103 -2.60 -19.85 10.38
C ASP A 103 -3.54 -19.65 11.59
N SER A 104 -3.05 -19.91 12.80
CA SER A 104 -3.81 -19.76 14.04
C SER A 104 -4.01 -18.29 14.42
N ALA A 105 -3.01 -17.46 14.20
CA ALA A 105 -3.05 -16.03 14.43
C ALA A 105 -3.45 -15.23 13.16
N HIS A 106 -3.68 -15.89 12.03
CA HIS A 106 -3.95 -15.26 10.72
C HIS A 106 -2.90 -14.20 10.35
N THR A 107 -1.63 -14.51 10.61
CA THR A 107 -0.53 -13.55 10.47
C THR A 107 0.46 -14.03 9.40
N VAL A 108 0.88 -13.12 8.54
CA VAL A 108 2.05 -13.27 7.68
C VAL A 108 3.20 -12.50 8.31
N LEU A 109 4.27 -13.21 8.70
CA LEU A 109 5.44 -12.64 9.34
C LEU A 109 6.59 -12.54 8.35
N VAL A 110 7.19 -11.37 8.25
CA VAL A 110 8.48 -11.14 7.59
C VAL A 110 9.51 -10.96 8.70
N SER A 111 10.50 -11.84 8.78
CA SER A 111 11.49 -11.87 9.86
C SER A 111 12.92 -11.92 9.31
N GLY A 112 13.80 -11.10 9.87
CA GLY A 112 15.21 -11.07 9.46
C GLY A 112 15.47 -10.45 8.08
N ALA A 113 14.48 -9.75 7.51
CA ALA A 113 14.58 -9.08 6.20
C ALA A 113 13.87 -7.72 6.21
N ASN A 114 14.25 -6.86 5.26
CA ASN A 114 13.53 -5.63 4.97
C ASN A 114 12.49 -5.87 3.88
N LEU A 115 11.31 -5.26 4.02
CA LEU A 115 10.33 -5.21 2.95
C LEU A 115 10.53 -3.92 2.14
N GLN A 116 11.04 -4.05 0.92
CA GLN A 116 11.21 -2.93 -0.01
C GLN A 116 10.15 -3.00 -1.10
N VAL A 117 9.35 -1.94 -1.22
CA VAL A 117 8.30 -1.83 -2.22
C VAL A 117 8.66 -0.69 -3.17
N VAL A 118 8.90 -1.00 -4.43
CA VAL A 118 9.38 -0.07 -5.44
C VAL A 118 8.49 -0.05 -6.67
N ASN A 119 8.54 1.04 -7.42
CA ASN A 119 7.75 1.23 -8.65
C ASN A 119 8.41 0.63 -9.90
N GLY A 120 9.66 0.15 -9.81
CA GLY A 120 10.40 -0.46 -10.91
C GLY A 120 10.99 0.52 -11.93
N THR A 121 11.04 1.82 -11.63
CA THR A 121 11.57 2.84 -12.57
C THR A 121 12.92 3.43 -12.14
N ASP A 122 13.48 3.00 -11.01
CA ASP A 122 14.67 3.57 -10.37
C ASP A 122 14.56 5.09 -10.07
N ASN A 123 13.34 5.64 -10.09
CA ASN A 123 13.06 7.04 -9.81
C ASN A 123 11.95 7.16 -8.76
N GLN A 124 12.29 7.74 -7.60
CA GLN A 124 11.38 7.84 -6.46
C GLN A 124 10.17 8.73 -6.69
N THR A 125 10.34 9.79 -7.46
CA THR A 125 9.29 10.80 -7.66
C THR A 125 8.45 10.57 -8.92
N GLN A 126 8.88 9.66 -9.79
CA GLN A 126 8.12 9.32 -10.98
C GLN A 126 6.92 8.43 -10.61
N GLY A 127 5.72 8.97 -10.72
CA GLY A 127 4.49 8.23 -10.52
C GLY A 127 4.18 7.30 -11.69
N ASN A 128 3.87 6.04 -11.38
CA ASN A 128 3.37 5.03 -12.32
C ASN A 128 2.29 4.14 -11.69
N SER A 129 1.70 4.59 -10.59
CA SER A 129 0.70 3.87 -9.80
C SER A 129 1.23 2.63 -9.05
N LEU A 130 2.51 2.34 -9.10
CA LEU A 130 3.15 1.17 -8.49
C LEU A 130 4.04 1.56 -7.31
N GLY A 131 4.51 0.57 -6.54
CA GLY A 131 5.39 0.80 -5.40
C GLY A 131 4.69 1.42 -4.18
N ASN A 132 3.37 1.33 -4.09
CA ASN A 132 2.60 1.82 -2.95
C ASN A 132 2.27 0.70 -1.96
N VAL A 133 2.23 1.02 -0.68
CA VAL A 133 1.70 0.15 0.38
C VAL A 133 0.32 0.65 0.77
N VAL A 134 -0.71 -0.13 0.50
CA VAL A 134 -2.11 0.23 0.80
C VAL A 134 -2.64 -0.67 1.89
N VAL A 135 -3.01 -0.08 3.02
CA VAL A 135 -3.62 -0.77 4.16
C VAL A 135 -5.10 -0.41 4.23
N GLY A 136 -5.95 -1.37 3.92
CA GLY A 136 -7.39 -1.20 3.78
C GLY A 136 -7.84 -1.28 2.32
N TYR A 137 -9.15 -1.20 2.10
CA TYR A 137 -9.71 -1.37 0.75
C TYR A 137 -9.54 -0.13 -0.14
N ASN A 138 -9.37 1.05 0.48
CA ASN A 138 -9.26 2.35 -0.20
C ASN A 138 -10.26 2.47 -1.39
N PRO A 139 -11.57 2.33 -1.17
CA PRO A 139 -12.56 2.37 -2.24
C PRO A 139 -12.50 3.70 -2.99
N VAL A 140 -13.00 3.70 -4.21
CA VAL A 140 -13.20 4.91 -5.02
C VAL A 140 -14.69 5.09 -5.27
N ASP A 141 -15.12 6.34 -5.28
CA ASP A 141 -16.52 6.68 -5.54
C ASP A 141 -16.78 6.78 -7.05
N SER A 142 -15.74 6.93 -7.88
CA SER A 142 -15.86 6.97 -9.35
C SER A 142 -14.59 6.47 -10.06
N VAL A 143 -14.72 6.15 -11.35
CA VAL A 143 -13.60 5.76 -12.22
C VAL A 143 -12.59 6.91 -12.37
N GLU A 144 -13.07 8.15 -12.37
CA GLU A 144 -12.22 9.34 -12.46
C GLU A 144 -11.32 9.46 -11.24
N GLN A 145 -11.82 9.19 -10.03
CA GLN A 145 -11.00 9.14 -8.81
C GLN A 145 -9.91 8.05 -8.86
N TYR A 146 -10.23 6.90 -9.46
CA TYR A 146 -9.22 5.85 -9.65
C TYR A 146 -8.10 6.33 -10.58
N ALA A 147 -8.43 7.04 -11.66
CA ALA A 147 -7.45 7.61 -12.59
C ALA A 147 -6.50 8.63 -11.94
N LEU A 148 -6.86 9.17 -10.76
CA LEU A 148 -6.04 10.10 -9.99
C LEU A 148 -5.12 9.42 -8.96
N ARG A 149 -4.93 8.10 -9.01
CA ARG A 149 -4.01 7.36 -8.14
C ARG A 149 -2.73 6.99 -8.88
N THR A 150 -2.08 7.97 -9.45
CA THR A 150 -0.90 7.79 -10.32
C THR A 150 0.43 7.87 -9.58
N GLY A 151 0.41 8.29 -8.32
CA GLY A 151 1.61 8.42 -7.49
C GLY A 151 2.24 7.08 -7.10
N SER A 152 3.49 7.11 -6.70
CA SER A 152 4.30 5.94 -6.32
C SER A 152 4.95 6.13 -4.95
N HIS A 153 5.36 5.01 -4.33
CA HIS A 153 6.05 4.98 -3.04
C HIS A 153 5.28 5.65 -1.89
N ASN A 154 3.95 5.57 -1.94
CA ASN A 154 3.10 6.08 -0.87
C ASN A 154 2.74 4.97 0.13
N LEU A 155 2.64 5.32 1.42
CA LEU A 155 1.95 4.53 2.42
C LEU A 155 0.54 5.08 2.58
N VAL A 156 -0.46 4.30 2.20
CA VAL A 156 -1.88 4.70 2.17
C VAL A 156 -2.68 3.89 3.18
N VAL A 157 -3.29 4.56 4.14
CA VAL A 157 -4.09 3.92 5.20
C VAL A 157 -5.47 4.57 5.27
N GLY A 158 -6.52 3.78 5.13
CA GLY A 158 -7.90 4.27 5.27
C GLY A 158 -8.72 4.17 3.99
N SER A 159 -9.59 5.15 3.73
CA SER A 159 -10.58 5.06 2.65
C SER A 159 -10.61 6.29 1.74
N SER A 160 -10.94 6.06 0.47
CA SER A 160 -11.16 7.10 -0.55
C SER A 160 -9.99 8.08 -0.71
N GLN A 161 -8.76 7.62 -0.47
CA GLN A 161 -7.56 8.43 -0.65
C GLN A 161 -7.24 8.60 -2.13
N ILE A 162 -6.86 9.80 -2.53
CA ILE A 162 -6.39 10.15 -3.87
C ILE A 162 -4.91 10.56 -3.77
N PHE A 163 -4.05 9.98 -4.61
CA PHE A 163 -2.61 10.24 -4.55
C PHE A 163 -1.99 10.27 -5.96
N ASN A 164 -1.87 11.47 -6.49
CA ASN A 164 -1.12 11.74 -7.72
C ASN A 164 0.36 12.00 -7.41
N GLY A 165 0.64 12.49 -6.20
CA GLY A 165 1.99 12.71 -5.70
C GLY A 165 2.63 11.42 -5.21
N SER A 166 3.94 11.48 -4.97
CA SER A 166 4.76 10.32 -4.58
C SER A 166 5.47 10.53 -3.25
N CYS A 167 5.88 9.42 -2.62
CA CYS A 167 6.65 9.43 -1.37
C CYS A 167 5.89 10.06 -0.19
N ASN A 168 4.58 9.87 -0.10
CA ASN A 168 3.74 10.43 0.95
C ASN A 168 3.27 9.37 1.95
N ILE A 169 2.96 9.80 3.17
CA ILE A 169 2.19 9.04 4.14
C ILE A 169 0.78 9.63 4.18
N ILE A 170 -0.23 8.84 3.81
CA ILE A 170 -1.61 9.30 3.65
C ILE A 170 -2.52 8.47 4.55
N GLY A 171 -3.24 9.11 5.45
CA GLY A 171 -4.11 8.42 6.40
C GLY A 171 -5.47 9.08 6.61
N GLY A 172 -6.48 8.29 6.99
CA GLY A 172 -7.81 8.80 7.29
C GLY A 172 -8.80 8.64 6.13
N LYS A 173 -9.52 9.71 5.75
CA LYS A 173 -10.60 9.60 4.76
C LYS A 173 -10.57 10.74 3.74
N SER A 174 -10.68 10.38 2.45
CA SER A 174 -10.88 11.31 1.34
C SER A 174 -9.85 12.45 1.27
N ASN A 175 -8.61 12.21 1.69
CA ASN A 175 -7.56 13.17 1.49
C ASN A 175 -7.01 13.07 0.06
N GLN A 176 -6.56 14.20 -0.47
CA GLN A 176 -5.97 14.29 -1.80
C GLN A 176 -4.53 14.79 -1.70
N THR A 177 -3.58 14.05 -2.29
CA THR A 177 -2.19 14.44 -2.37
C THR A 177 -1.72 14.53 -3.82
N GLN A 178 -1.27 15.71 -4.22
CA GLN A 178 -0.58 15.95 -5.49
C GLN A 178 0.90 16.26 -5.24
N GLY A 179 1.24 16.63 -4.01
CA GLY A 179 2.59 16.94 -3.56
C GLY A 179 3.47 15.70 -3.35
N ILE A 180 4.72 15.94 -3.02
CA ILE A 180 5.71 14.90 -2.73
C ILE A 180 6.36 15.12 -1.37
N TYR A 181 6.79 14.01 -0.74
CA TYR A 181 7.44 13.99 0.58
C TYR A 181 6.57 14.57 1.72
N GLY A 182 5.26 14.39 1.63
CA GLY A 182 4.31 14.91 2.61
C GLY A 182 3.73 13.86 3.55
N ILE A 183 3.18 14.33 4.68
CA ILE A 183 2.31 13.55 5.56
C ILE A 183 0.93 14.19 5.52
N VAL A 184 -0.09 13.44 5.11
CA VAL A 184 -1.47 13.93 5.04
C VAL A 184 -2.39 12.99 5.79
N THR A 185 -2.96 13.47 6.89
CA THR A 185 -3.92 12.69 7.69
C THR A 185 -5.16 13.53 8.01
N GLY A 186 -6.23 12.88 8.47
CA GLY A 186 -7.51 13.53 8.75
C GLY A 186 -8.55 13.27 7.67
N GLU A 187 -9.43 14.23 7.40
CA GLU A 187 -10.52 14.07 6.45
C GLU A 187 -10.59 15.21 5.44
N TYR A 188 -10.73 14.88 4.15
CA TYR A 188 -10.91 15.87 3.07
C TYR A 188 -9.83 16.97 3.02
N ASN A 189 -8.60 16.63 3.40
CA ASN A 189 -7.48 17.56 3.30
C ASN A 189 -6.84 17.45 1.91
N GLU A 190 -6.34 18.58 1.39
CA GLU A 190 -5.67 18.67 0.10
C GLU A 190 -4.24 19.17 0.27
N PHE A 191 -3.27 18.41 -0.26
CA PHE A 191 -1.86 18.70 -0.20
C PHE A 191 -1.25 18.64 -1.60
N SER A 192 -0.66 19.75 -2.04
CA SER A 192 0.03 19.82 -3.33
C SER A 192 1.48 20.36 -3.23
N GLY A 193 1.97 20.59 -2.03
CA GLY A 193 3.30 21.14 -1.79
C GLY A 193 4.46 20.15 -1.97
N LEU A 194 5.66 20.66 -1.84
CA LEU A 194 6.90 19.89 -1.73
C LEU A 194 7.35 19.88 -0.27
N GLY A 195 7.40 18.71 0.36
CA GLY A 195 7.65 18.60 1.80
C GLY A 195 6.46 19.08 2.65
N GLY A 196 6.64 19.13 3.95
CA GLY A 196 5.59 19.58 4.86
C GLY A 196 4.48 18.58 5.10
N GLY A 197 3.28 19.04 5.44
CA GLY A 197 2.16 18.15 5.61
C GLY A 197 1.00 18.65 6.46
N MET A 198 0.00 17.76 6.59
CA MET A 198 -1.21 18.00 7.36
C MET A 198 -1.47 16.84 8.31
N ILE A 199 -1.51 17.12 9.60
CA ILE A 199 -1.72 16.12 10.64
C ILE A 199 -3.07 16.35 11.31
N GLY A 200 -4.05 15.51 10.94
CA GLY A 200 -5.42 15.62 11.41
C GLY A 200 -6.20 16.78 10.77
N GLY A 201 -7.34 17.12 11.36
CA GLY A 201 -8.21 18.18 10.86
C GLY A 201 -9.06 17.77 9.66
N ARG A 202 -9.77 18.77 9.11
CA ARG A 202 -10.71 18.54 8.01
C ARG A 202 -10.80 19.74 7.07
N TYR A 203 -10.86 19.45 5.77
CA TYR A 203 -10.98 20.48 4.72
C TYR A 203 -9.87 21.52 4.74
N ASN A 204 -8.66 21.14 5.14
CA ASN A 204 -7.52 22.03 5.08
C ASN A 204 -6.82 21.88 3.73
N VAL A 205 -6.23 22.97 3.26
CA VAL A 205 -5.47 23.03 2.00
C VAL A 205 -4.07 23.53 2.28
N ASN A 206 -3.07 22.84 1.71
CA ASN A 206 -1.68 23.27 1.74
C ASN A 206 -1.09 23.12 0.33
N SER A 207 -0.81 24.24 -0.31
CA SER A 207 -0.50 24.30 -1.74
C SER A 207 0.98 24.44 -2.06
N LEU A 208 1.80 24.99 -1.18
CA LEU A 208 3.20 25.30 -1.44
C LEU A 208 4.18 24.49 -0.56
N ALA A 209 5.47 24.75 -0.74
CA ALA A 209 6.52 23.99 -0.08
C ALA A 209 6.59 24.22 1.44
N ASP A 210 7.01 23.19 2.16
CA ASP A 210 7.32 23.22 3.60
C ASP A 210 6.19 23.73 4.50
N GLY A 211 4.96 23.80 4.00
CA GLY A 211 3.80 24.21 4.77
C GLY A 211 3.34 23.14 5.76
N ALA A 212 2.87 23.54 6.95
CA ALA A 212 2.41 22.63 7.99
C ALA A 212 1.04 22.99 8.57
N THR A 213 0.09 22.06 8.54
CA THR A 213 -1.20 22.18 9.23
C THR A 213 -1.33 21.12 10.31
N LEU A 214 -1.53 21.52 11.56
CA LEU A 214 -1.80 20.63 12.68
C LEU A 214 -3.24 20.81 13.16
N GLY A 215 -4.12 19.92 12.71
CA GLY A 215 -5.54 19.97 13.06
C GLY A 215 -6.31 21.14 12.42
N GLY A 216 -7.41 21.52 13.04
CA GLY A 216 -8.24 22.62 12.56
C GLY A 216 -9.19 22.26 11.42
N ARG A 217 -9.88 23.28 10.89
CA ARG A 217 -10.88 23.07 9.84
C ARG A 217 -10.92 24.24 8.84
N ASN A 218 -11.03 23.92 7.55
CA ASN A 218 -11.13 24.89 6.46
C ASN A 218 -9.98 25.91 6.49
N ASN A 219 -8.79 25.52 6.85
CA ASN A 219 -7.63 26.40 6.84
C ASN A 219 -6.88 26.25 5.53
N THR A 220 -6.27 27.34 5.07
CA THR A 220 -5.50 27.38 3.84
C THR A 220 -4.10 27.91 4.08
N ILE A 221 -3.09 27.16 3.62
CA ILE A 221 -1.72 27.63 3.49
C ILE A 221 -1.40 27.67 2.00
N ASP A 222 -1.13 28.85 1.51
CA ASP A 222 -0.65 29.09 0.14
C ASP A 222 0.60 29.96 0.19
N SER A 223 1.58 29.45 0.92
CA SER A 223 2.87 30.11 1.16
C SER A 223 3.96 29.07 1.49
N ASP A 224 5.19 29.39 1.12
CA ASP A 224 6.35 28.59 1.53
C ASP A 224 6.64 28.77 3.03
N GLY A 225 6.83 27.66 3.73
CA GLY A 225 7.14 27.66 5.16
C GLY A 225 6.01 28.14 6.06
N GLY A 226 4.78 28.29 5.54
CA GLY A 226 3.64 28.69 6.34
C GLY A 226 3.19 27.61 7.32
N ALA A 227 2.62 28.01 8.49
CA ALA A 227 2.08 27.04 9.42
C ALA A 227 0.73 27.46 10.02
N ILE A 228 -0.17 26.49 10.18
CA ILE A 228 -1.42 26.65 10.93
C ILE A 228 -1.53 25.56 11.98
N VAL A 229 -1.70 25.96 13.24
CA VAL A 229 -1.89 25.05 14.36
C VAL A 229 -3.29 25.22 14.92
N GLY A 230 -4.18 24.28 14.64
CA GLY A 230 -5.59 24.39 15.02
C GLY A 230 -6.32 25.51 14.27
N GLY A 231 -7.33 26.08 14.88
CA GLY A 231 -8.11 27.16 14.28
C GLY A 231 -9.14 26.72 13.24
N GLN A 232 -9.82 27.72 12.68
CA GLN A 232 -10.85 27.48 11.66
C GLN A 232 -10.93 28.64 10.69
N ASN A 233 -11.06 28.34 9.39
CA ASN A 233 -11.19 29.32 8.32
C ASN A 233 -10.02 30.33 8.26
N SER A 234 -8.86 29.95 8.70
CA SER A 234 -7.68 30.81 8.70
C SER A 234 -6.87 30.63 7.42
N ILE A 235 -6.28 31.72 6.93
CA ILE A 235 -5.54 31.78 5.67
C ILE A 235 -4.15 32.31 5.93
N VAL A 236 -3.12 31.60 5.49
CA VAL A 236 -1.71 32.01 5.55
C VAL A 236 -1.16 32.08 4.13
N LEU A 237 -0.93 33.29 3.64
CA LEU A 237 -0.34 33.57 2.32
C LEU A 237 1.08 34.14 2.44
N GLY A 238 1.47 34.60 3.63
CA GLY A 238 2.78 35.19 3.90
C GLY A 238 3.88 34.11 4.07
N PHE A 239 5.10 34.47 3.65
CA PHE A 239 6.27 33.60 3.73
C PHE A 239 6.71 33.34 5.18
N SER A 240 6.87 32.10 5.55
CA SER A 240 7.26 31.66 6.91
C SER A 240 6.38 32.27 8.03
N CYS A 241 5.08 32.41 7.75
CA CYS A 241 4.11 32.98 8.68
C CYS A 241 3.33 31.89 9.43
N VAL A 242 2.82 32.19 10.62
CA VAL A 242 2.17 31.25 11.50
C VAL A 242 0.83 31.74 12.02
N SER A 243 -0.21 30.89 11.97
CA SER A 243 -1.50 31.11 12.62
C SER A 243 -1.78 30.01 13.64
N ILE A 244 -2.00 30.38 14.90
CA ILE A 244 -2.24 29.41 15.98
C ILE A 244 -3.60 29.69 16.65
N GLY A 245 -4.51 28.70 16.59
CA GLY A 245 -5.79 28.74 17.29
C GLY A 245 -6.73 29.90 16.86
N ALA A 246 -6.50 30.53 15.73
CA ALA A 246 -7.27 31.63 15.26
C ALA A 246 -8.56 31.21 14.52
N TYR A 247 -9.54 32.08 14.49
CA TYR A 247 -10.77 31.92 13.73
C TYR A 247 -10.90 33.00 12.65
N ALA A 248 -11.06 32.59 11.39
CA ALA A 248 -11.24 33.46 10.24
C ALA A 248 -10.18 34.56 10.14
N SER A 249 -8.95 34.27 10.49
CA SER A 249 -7.85 35.22 10.44
C SER A 249 -7.02 35.03 9.18
N THR A 250 -6.47 36.12 8.67
CA THR A 250 -5.68 36.13 7.44
C THR A 250 -4.32 36.78 7.67
N ILE A 251 -3.28 36.10 7.17
CA ILE A 251 -1.95 36.69 7.01
C ILE A 251 -1.69 36.79 5.50
N ASP A 252 -1.65 38.02 5.01
CA ASP A 252 -1.70 38.32 3.58
C ASP A 252 -0.37 38.01 2.86
N ALA A 253 -0.43 37.86 1.55
CA ALA A 253 0.76 37.74 0.71
C ALA A 253 1.63 38.99 0.83
N GLY A 254 2.97 38.82 0.78
CA GLY A 254 3.89 39.97 1.02
C GLY A 254 4.18 40.24 2.49
N THR A 255 3.62 39.45 3.42
CA THR A 255 4.05 39.46 4.82
C THR A 255 5.15 38.38 5.03
N TYR A 256 6.06 38.69 5.96
CA TYR A 256 7.20 37.80 6.24
C TYR A 256 7.36 37.59 7.75
N PHE A 257 7.58 36.35 8.16
CA PHE A 257 7.86 35.94 9.54
C PHE A 257 6.82 36.51 10.55
N SER A 258 5.57 36.59 10.13
CA SER A 258 4.50 37.22 10.89
C SER A 258 3.58 36.17 11.52
N SER A 259 2.88 36.53 12.60
CA SER A 259 2.06 35.56 13.31
C SER A 259 0.74 36.11 13.83
N VAL A 260 -0.29 35.22 13.83
CA VAL A 260 -1.55 35.44 14.54
C VAL A 260 -1.69 34.35 15.62
N LEU A 261 -1.74 34.75 16.87
CA LEU A 261 -1.88 33.88 18.02
C LEU A 261 -3.26 34.06 18.67
N GLY A 262 -4.15 33.10 18.45
CA GLY A 262 -5.54 33.21 18.88
C GLY A 262 -6.30 34.33 18.15
N GLY A 263 -7.43 34.72 18.70
CA GLY A 263 -8.23 35.83 18.14
C GLY A 263 -9.21 35.38 17.04
N ARG A 264 -9.91 36.37 16.51
CA ARG A 264 -10.96 36.19 15.52
C ARG A 264 -10.95 37.30 14.49
N ASN A 265 -11.16 36.99 13.22
CA ASN A 265 -11.26 37.98 12.13
C ASN A 265 -10.08 38.94 12.07
N SER A 266 -8.90 38.51 12.43
CA SER A 266 -7.69 39.33 12.49
C SER A 266 -6.96 39.28 11.17
N LEU A 267 -6.45 40.42 10.72
CA LEU A 267 -5.78 40.54 9.43
C LEU A 267 -4.41 41.20 9.59
N ILE A 268 -3.36 40.53 9.15
CA ILE A 268 -2.08 41.16 8.85
C ILE A 268 -2.08 41.40 7.35
N GLN A 269 -2.20 42.68 6.96
CA GLN A 269 -2.36 43.06 5.57
C GLN A 269 -1.03 43.50 4.97
N SER A 270 -0.80 43.14 3.71
CA SER A 270 0.24 43.74 2.87
C SER A 270 -0.41 44.46 1.70
N ASP A 271 0.31 45.41 1.11
CA ASP A 271 -0.01 45.95 -0.22
C ASP A 271 1.16 45.71 -1.18
N MET A 272 1.00 46.09 -2.42
CA MET A 272 2.05 45.89 -3.43
C MET A 272 3.31 46.77 -3.21
N THR A 273 3.28 47.66 -2.25
CA THR A 273 4.33 48.69 -2.00
C THR A 273 4.99 48.56 -0.64
N GLY A 274 4.34 47.90 0.34
CA GLY A 274 4.86 47.76 1.70
C GLY A 274 4.72 46.33 2.22
N ASN A 275 5.79 45.76 2.73
CA ASN A 275 5.84 44.43 3.32
C ASN A 275 5.76 44.54 4.85
N ASN A 276 4.91 43.73 5.49
CA ASN A 276 4.95 43.59 6.93
C ASN A 276 5.95 42.50 7.33
N TRP A 277 6.97 42.88 8.09
CA TRP A 277 7.99 42.01 8.62
C TRP A 277 7.84 41.81 10.13
N HIS A 278 7.86 40.55 10.61
CA HIS A 278 7.81 40.23 12.03
C HIS A 278 6.58 40.81 12.78
N ALA A 279 5.45 40.92 12.11
CA ALA A 279 4.21 41.40 12.71
C ALA A 279 3.55 40.30 13.57
N THR A 280 3.01 40.67 14.74
CA THR A 280 2.34 39.69 15.61
C THR A 280 1.03 40.24 16.15
N LEU A 281 -0.08 39.52 15.93
CA LEU A 281 -1.39 39.81 16.53
C LEU A 281 -1.69 38.72 17.57
N VAL A 282 -1.98 39.11 18.80
CA VAL A 282 -2.27 38.19 19.90
C VAL A 282 -3.63 38.51 20.50
N GLY A 283 -4.56 37.54 20.48
CA GLY A 283 -5.88 37.63 21.10
C GLY A 283 -6.74 38.77 20.55
N THR A 284 -6.59 39.09 19.28
CA THR A 284 -7.29 40.22 18.65
C THR A 284 -8.63 39.78 18.06
N ASP A 285 -9.61 40.69 17.99
CA ASP A 285 -10.90 40.45 17.36
C ASP A 285 -11.22 41.55 16.35
N GLY A 286 -11.34 41.20 15.07
CA GLY A 286 -11.63 42.15 13.99
C GLY A 286 -10.54 43.21 13.78
N SER A 287 -9.32 42.97 14.23
CA SER A 287 -8.25 43.95 14.14
C SER A 287 -7.45 43.76 12.85
N ILE A 288 -7.08 44.89 12.25
CA ILE A 288 -6.30 44.95 11.02
C ILE A 288 -4.97 45.64 11.32
N LEU A 289 -3.87 44.94 11.03
CA LEU A 289 -2.58 45.59 10.90
C LEU A 289 -2.38 45.93 9.42
N ALA A 290 -2.49 47.24 9.11
CA ALA A 290 -2.39 47.73 7.75
C ALA A 290 -0.95 47.63 7.21
N PRO A 291 -0.77 47.64 5.87
CA PRO A 291 0.54 47.55 5.26
C PRO A 291 1.46 48.70 5.75
N ASN A 292 2.70 48.32 6.03
CA ASN A 292 3.67 49.25 6.52
C ASN A 292 5.08 48.70 6.27
N GLU A 293 6.00 49.51 5.86
CA GLU A 293 7.40 49.14 5.64
C GLU A 293 8.19 48.85 6.93
N GLU A 294 7.49 48.61 8.06
CA GLU A 294 8.12 48.53 9.37
C GLU A 294 8.34 47.09 9.86
N TYR A 295 9.39 46.95 10.65
CA TYR A 295 9.81 45.72 11.28
C TYR A 295 9.34 45.65 12.75
N GLY A 296 8.74 44.53 13.16
CA GLY A 296 8.61 44.20 14.58
C GLY A 296 7.40 44.79 15.30
N THR A 297 6.22 44.89 14.69
CA THR A 297 4.98 45.32 15.34
C THR A 297 4.28 44.21 16.10
N MET A 298 3.92 44.41 17.36
CA MET A 298 3.11 43.51 18.16
C MET A 298 1.85 44.21 18.67
N ILE A 299 0.68 43.59 18.45
CA ILE A 299 -0.62 44.07 18.94
C ILE A 299 -1.21 43.03 19.88
N LEU A 300 -1.54 43.43 21.09
CA LEU A 300 -2.12 42.58 22.13
C LEU A 300 -3.55 43.01 22.47
N GLY A 301 -4.50 42.07 22.43
CA GLY A 301 -5.84 42.23 22.98
C GLY A 301 -6.62 43.41 22.42
N SER A 302 -6.71 43.60 21.10
CA SER A 302 -7.47 44.68 20.50
C SER A 302 -8.75 44.18 19.83
N GLN A 303 -9.76 45.07 19.74
CA GLN A 303 -11.03 44.75 19.08
C GLN A 303 -11.37 45.83 18.04
N GLY A 304 -11.70 45.38 16.82
CA GLY A 304 -12.28 46.19 15.76
C GLY A 304 -11.44 47.42 15.34
N ARG A 305 -10.12 47.34 15.37
CA ARG A 305 -9.25 48.49 15.09
C ARG A 305 -8.34 48.20 13.92
N THR A 306 -8.11 49.24 13.12
CA THR A 306 -7.05 49.29 12.12
C THR A 306 -5.86 50.04 12.70
N PHE A 307 -4.71 49.39 12.68
CA PHE A 307 -3.45 49.97 13.12
C PHE A 307 -2.64 50.34 11.88
N TYR A 308 -2.27 51.61 11.81
CA TYR A 308 -1.31 52.13 10.85
C TYR A 308 -0.08 52.53 11.65
N SER A 309 1.07 51.96 11.32
CA SER A 309 2.28 52.46 11.92
C SER A 309 2.66 53.78 11.23
N THR A 310 2.73 54.79 11.96
CA THR A 310 2.94 56.13 11.41
C THR A 310 4.26 56.74 11.79
N VAL A 311 5.17 56.13 12.43
CA VAL A 311 6.48 56.72 12.72
C VAL A 311 7.41 55.84 13.54
N ASP A 312 8.65 55.79 13.13
CA ASP A 312 9.86 55.28 13.79
C ASP A 312 10.13 53.76 13.73
N PRO A 313 11.21 53.35 13.07
CA PRO A 313 11.48 51.94 12.73
C PRO A 313 11.91 51.08 13.92
N LEU A 314 11.69 51.48 15.15
CA LEU A 314 12.16 50.74 16.32
C LEU A 314 11.03 50.35 17.28
N ARG A 315 10.41 49.18 17.04
CA ARG A 315 9.65 48.37 18.00
C ARG A 315 8.42 48.99 18.63
N HIS A 316 7.23 48.78 18.08
CA HIS A 316 5.99 49.15 18.74
C HIS A 316 5.27 47.94 19.38
N ILE A 317 5.06 48.00 20.69
CA ILE A 317 4.10 47.12 21.38
C ILE A 317 2.86 47.99 21.66
N GLN A 318 1.73 47.66 21.02
CA GLN A 318 0.47 48.35 21.27
C GLN A 318 -0.46 47.50 22.10
N PHE A 319 -0.97 48.06 23.19
CA PHE A 319 -2.00 47.42 24.01
C PHE A 319 -3.36 48.04 23.59
N GLY A 320 -4.32 47.15 23.25
CA GLY A 320 -5.71 47.58 23.13
C GLY A 320 -6.25 48.02 24.50
N PRO A 321 -7.22 48.95 24.59
CA PRO A 321 -7.83 49.27 25.86
C PRO A 321 -8.54 48.05 26.43
N LEU A 322 -8.25 47.74 27.69
CA LEU A 322 -9.08 46.87 28.51
C LEU A 322 -10.42 47.59 28.70
N GLN A 323 -11.52 47.02 28.16
CA GLN A 323 -12.87 47.41 28.56
C GLN A 323 -13.33 46.55 29.73
#